data_1d5fddef3d23c5373e862a8a371db2a0
#
_entry.id   1d5fddef3d23c5373e862a8a371db2a0
#
_cell.length_a   1.000
_cell.length_b   1.000
_cell.length_c   1.000
_cell.angle_alpha   90.00
_cell.angle_beta   90.00
_cell.angle_gamma   90.00
#
_symmetry.space_group_name_H-M   'P 1'
#
loop_
_entity.id
_entity.type
_entity.pdbx_description
1 polymer ?
#
loop_
_entity_poly.entity_id
_entity_poly.type
_entity_poly.pdbx_seq_one_letter_code
_entity_poly.pdbx_strand_id
1 'polypeptide(L)'
;LTDSGSRPSDDHRDTDDLFVIHNGREPTHKDGDVIAIILLAPIAYLVGTFPSAVLIARARGVDITASGSGNPGASNVGRLLGRKLGVLVFVLDGLKGAVSVAIGYLVAGHAGALALACAAVVGHVFPITRGFKGGKGVATAGGSVIALYPIIGVAMTALWLITAKLTKKASLGSLAIAIGFPISQAIAGRPWGEIVTGAGLCAFVIWRHLPNLKRLVKGDELSLKKDAP
;
A
#
# COMPACT_ATOMS: atom_id res chain seq x y z
N LEU A 1 70.27 51.88 -10.00
CA LEU A 1 69.07 52.43 -9.35
C LEU A 1 67.96 51.38 -9.49
N THR A 2 67.79 50.71 -8.40
CA THR A 2 66.96 49.56 -8.15
C THR A 2 65.50 49.95 -8.04
N ASP A 3 64.64 49.31 -8.74
CA ASP A 3 63.23 49.34 -8.42
C ASP A 3 62.75 47.91 -8.14
N SER A 4 62.28 47.69 -6.93
CA SER A 4 61.77 46.46 -6.37
C SER A 4 60.24 46.47 -6.46
N GLY A 5 59.69 45.92 -7.55
CA GLY A 5 58.24 45.73 -7.68
C GLY A 5 57.77 44.52 -6.91
N SER A 6 57.14 44.73 -5.78
CA SER A 6 56.37 43.73 -5.03
C SER A 6 55.12 43.37 -5.79
N ARG A 7 54.98 42.06 -6.11
CA ARG A 7 53.71 41.46 -6.60
C ARG A 7 52.75 41.29 -5.45
N PRO A 8 51.46 41.62 -5.63
CA PRO A 8 50.41 41.20 -4.70
C PRO A 8 50.14 39.69 -4.83
N SER A 9 50.15 39.03 -3.70
CA SER A 9 49.70 37.63 -3.59
C SER A 9 48.18 37.59 -3.79
N ASP A 10 47.74 37.04 -4.91
CA ASP A 10 46.34 36.65 -5.12
C ASP A 10 46.02 35.46 -4.18
N ASP A 11 45.48 35.80 -3.02
CA ASP A 11 44.83 34.85 -2.10
C ASP A 11 43.44 34.55 -2.65
N HIS A 12 43.39 33.72 -3.72
CA HIS A 12 42.17 33.05 -4.10
C HIS A 12 41.88 31.97 -3.06
N ARG A 13 41.25 32.37 -1.95
CA ARG A 13 40.56 31.42 -1.11
C ARG A 13 39.44 30.80 -1.89
N ASP A 14 39.63 29.51 -2.23
CA ASP A 14 38.62 28.64 -2.76
C ASP A 14 37.37 28.70 -1.86
N THR A 15 36.38 29.46 -2.30
CA THR A 15 35.03 29.50 -1.72
C THR A 15 34.20 28.29 -2.12
N ASP A 16 34.79 27.34 -2.86
CA ASP A 16 34.12 26.14 -3.33
C ASP A 16 34.03 25.01 -2.28
N ASP A 17 34.76 25.14 -1.15
CA ASP A 17 34.72 24.10 -0.10
C ASP A 17 33.55 24.21 0.88
N LEU A 18 32.66 25.19 0.73
CA LEU A 18 31.58 25.44 1.69
C LEU A 18 30.25 24.77 1.32
N PHE A 19 30.18 24.03 0.21
CA PHE A 19 28.93 23.36 -0.23
C PHE A 19 29.06 21.86 -0.46
N VAL A 20 30.13 21.23 -0.03
CA VAL A 20 30.17 19.78 0.15
C VAL A 20 29.48 19.47 1.48
N ILE A 21 28.17 19.59 1.52
CA ILE A 21 27.37 18.87 2.49
C ILE A 21 27.66 17.40 2.22
N HIS A 22 28.56 16.87 3.03
CA HIS A 22 28.86 15.46 3.13
C HIS A 22 27.54 14.76 3.46
N ASN A 23 26.83 14.34 2.44
CA ASN A 23 25.78 13.32 2.53
C ASN A 23 26.49 11.97 2.78
N GLY A 24 27.38 11.99 3.74
CA GLY A 24 28.08 10.84 4.29
C GLY A 24 27.12 10.01 5.13
N ARG A 25 26.05 9.51 4.53
CA ARG A 25 25.50 8.25 5.00
C ARG A 25 26.40 7.18 4.41
N GLU A 26 27.36 6.77 5.20
CA GLU A 26 28.04 5.50 5.03
C GLU A 26 27.02 4.43 4.65
N PRO A 27 27.30 3.50 3.74
CA PRO A 27 26.46 2.35 3.46
C PRO A 27 26.59 1.35 4.61
N THR A 28 26.14 1.77 5.80
CA THR A 28 26.13 0.94 6.99
C THR A 28 24.87 0.09 6.98
N HIS A 29 25.08 -1.21 6.94
CA HIS A 29 24.12 -2.29 7.26
C HIS A 29 23.18 -2.80 6.20
N LYS A 30 23.56 -2.94 4.94
CA LYS A 30 22.74 -3.74 4.00
C LYS A 30 22.42 -5.13 4.53
N ASP A 31 23.37 -5.77 5.21
CA ASP A 31 23.17 -7.10 5.79
C ASP A 31 22.25 -7.06 7.02
N GLY A 32 22.41 -6.08 7.90
CA GLY A 32 21.53 -5.87 9.04
C GLY A 32 20.09 -5.56 8.65
N ASP A 33 19.89 -4.74 7.61
CA ASP A 33 18.57 -4.39 7.08
C ASP A 33 17.88 -5.61 6.49
N VAL A 34 18.62 -6.45 5.73
CA VAL A 34 18.07 -7.69 5.17
C VAL A 34 17.65 -8.66 6.28
N ILE A 35 18.50 -8.86 7.28
CA ILE A 35 18.18 -9.71 8.43
C ILE A 35 16.92 -9.19 9.16
N ALA A 36 16.85 -7.89 9.40
CA ALA A 36 15.69 -7.28 10.05
C ALA A 36 14.39 -7.47 9.23
N ILE A 37 14.45 -7.30 7.91
CA ILE A 37 13.32 -7.56 7.01
C ILE A 37 12.89 -9.02 7.10
N ILE A 38 13.83 -9.97 7.06
CA ILE A 38 13.54 -11.41 7.13
C ILE A 38 12.85 -11.76 8.47
N LEU A 39 13.31 -11.19 9.58
CA LEU A 39 12.75 -11.45 10.91
C LEU A 39 11.38 -10.79 11.11
N LEU A 40 11.15 -9.60 10.53
CA LEU A 40 9.91 -8.84 10.71
C LEU A 40 8.83 -9.14 9.66
N ALA A 41 9.19 -9.68 8.50
CA ALA A 41 8.20 -10.04 7.48
C ALA A 41 7.13 -11.03 7.98
N PRO A 42 7.46 -12.10 8.77
CA PRO A 42 6.45 -12.94 9.39
C PRO A 42 5.53 -12.18 10.36
N ILE A 43 6.06 -11.19 11.09
CA ILE A 43 5.26 -10.37 12.00
C ILE A 43 4.30 -9.48 11.20
N ALA A 44 4.78 -8.80 10.17
CA ALA A 44 3.94 -7.99 9.28
C ALA A 44 2.87 -8.85 8.57
N TYR A 45 3.23 -10.06 8.14
CA TYR A 45 2.27 -11.03 7.63
C TYR A 45 1.18 -11.35 8.68
N LEU A 46 1.56 -11.64 9.93
CA LEU A 46 0.60 -11.91 11.01
C LEU A 46 -0.29 -10.70 11.30
N VAL A 47 0.24 -9.47 11.32
CA VAL A 47 -0.56 -8.25 11.39
C VAL A 47 -1.58 -8.19 10.25
N GLY A 48 -1.15 -8.54 9.04
CA GLY A 48 -2.03 -8.66 7.88
C GLY A 48 -3.18 -9.64 8.07
N THR A 49 -2.96 -10.75 8.79
CA THR A 49 -3.99 -11.79 9.01
C THR A 49 -5.14 -11.36 9.91
N PHE A 50 -5.05 -10.21 10.61
CA PHE A 50 -6.09 -9.76 11.52
C PHE A 50 -7.45 -9.68 10.83
N PRO A 51 -8.49 -10.39 11.30
CA PRO A 51 -9.70 -10.64 10.56
C PRO A 51 -10.80 -9.59 10.84
N SER A 52 -10.52 -8.31 10.62
CA SER A 52 -11.42 -7.17 10.93
C SER A 52 -12.85 -7.37 10.43
N ALA A 53 -13.01 -7.72 9.15
CA ALA A 53 -14.32 -7.93 8.54
C ALA A 53 -15.10 -9.09 9.19
N VAL A 54 -14.40 -10.19 9.53
CA VAL A 54 -15.03 -11.36 10.15
C VAL A 54 -15.47 -11.07 11.57
N LEU A 55 -14.63 -10.40 12.35
CA LEU A 55 -14.94 -10.04 13.74
C LEU A 55 -16.15 -9.11 13.79
N ILE A 56 -16.17 -8.06 12.96
CA ILE A 56 -17.28 -7.11 12.88
C ILE A 56 -18.56 -7.79 12.42
N ALA A 57 -18.50 -8.68 11.43
CA ALA A 57 -19.68 -9.38 10.93
C ALA A 57 -20.23 -10.38 11.97
N ARG A 58 -19.35 -11.15 12.62
CA ARG A 58 -19.74 -12.09 13.69
C ARG A 58 -20.38 -11.39 14.88
N ALA A 59 -19.87 -10.22 15.28
CA ALA A 59 -20.48 -9.39 16.34
C ALA A 59 -21.90 -8.90 15.97
N ARG A 60 -22.32 -9.06 14.71
CA ARG A 60 -23.66 -8.75 14.20
C ARG A 60 -24.45 -10.01 13.79
N GLY A 61 -23.99 -11.20 14.17
CA GLY A 61 -24.65 -12.47 13.87
C GLY A 61 -24.56 -12.89 12.40
N VAL A 62 -23.63 -12.32 11.59
CA VAL A 62 -23.52 -12.59 10.15
C VAL A 62 -22.23 -13.35 9.84
N ASP A 63 -22.34 -14.46 9.12
CA ASP A 63 -21.19 -15.09 8.48
C ASP A 63 -20.91 -14.41 7.13
N ILE A 64 -19.90 -13.52 7.15
CA ILE A 64 -19.49 -12.75 5.97
C ILE A 64 -18.93 -13.63 4.84
N THR A 65 -18.49 -14.86 5.15
CA THR A 65 -17.90 -15.78 4.19
C THR A 65 -18.96 -16.60 3.45
N ALA A 66 -20.13 -16.74 4.05
CA ALA A 66 -21.29 -17.41 3.44
C ALA A 66 -22.32 -16.41 2.85
N SER A 67 -22.13 -15.09 3.07
CA SER A 67 -23.11 -14.07 2.72
C SER A 67 -22.60 -13.06 1.68
N GLY A 68 -23.49 -12.54 0.85
CA GLY A 68 -23.21 -11.56 -0.19
C GLY A 68 -22.20 -12.08 -1.21
N SER A 69 -21.04 -11.43 -1.33
CA SER A 69 -19.97 -11.91 -2.23
C SER A 69 -19.11 -13.04 -1.66
N GLY A 70 -19.31 -13.42 -0.40
CA GLY A 70 -18.46 -14.35 0.33
C GLY A 70 -17.05 -13.83 0.65
N ASN A 71 -16.72 -12.61 0.21
CA ASN A 71 -15.40 -12.02 0.45
C ASN A 71 -15.37 -11.29 1.79
N PRO A 72 -14.42 -11.60 2.72
CA PRO A 72 -14.31 -10.94 4.01
C PRO A 72 -13.58 -9.59 3.89
N GLY A 73 -14.26 -8.57 3.38
CA GLY A 73 -13.70 -7.25 3.19
C GLY A 73 -14.74 -6.13 3.27
N ALA A 74 -14.26 -4.89 3.31
CA ALA A 74 -15.03 -3.68 3.54
C ALA A 74 -16.28 -3.54 2.65
N SER A 75 -16.16 -3.82 1.35
CA SER A 75 -17.29 -3.70 0.41
C SER A 75 -18.41 -4.69 0.69
N ASN A 76 -18.10 -5.92 1.13
CA ASN A 76 -19.10 -6.92 1.48
C ASN A 76 -19.77 -6.57 2.82
N VAL A 77 -18.99 -6.19 3.82
CA VAL A 77 -19.53 -5.69 5.09
C VAL A 77 -20.42 -4.46 4.87
N GLY A 78 -19.97 -3.52 4.05
CA GLY A 78 -20.74 -2.31 3.73
C GLY A 78 -22.09 -2.62 3.06
N ARG A 79 -22.14 -3.64 2.21
CA ARG A 79 -23.36 -4.11 1.53
C ARG A 79 -24.34 -4.78 2.49
N LEU A 80 -23.85 -5.67 3.34
CA LEU A 80 -24.69 -6.48 4.24
C LEU A 80 -25.07 -5.73 5.54
N LEU A 81 -24.12 -5.02 6.14
CA LEU A 81 -24.24 -4.44 7.48
C LEU A 81 -24.28 -2.91 7.48
N GLY A 82 -24.20 -2.29 6.31
CA GLY A 82 -24.29 -0.86 6.14
C GLY A 82 -22.93 -0.16 6.04
N ARG A 83 -22.98 1.04 5.45
CA ARG A 83 -21.80 1.84 5.06
C ARG A 83 -20.84 2.13 6.23
N LYS A 84 -21.36 2.43 7.42
CA LYS A 84 -20.53 2.77 8.59
C LYS A 84 -19.59 1.62 8.96
N LEU A 85 -20.08 0.39 9.01
CA LEU A 85 -19.29 -0.79 9.32
C LEU A 85 -18.34 -1.16 8.17
N GLY A 86 -18.76 -0.95 6.92
CA GLY A 86 -17.88 -1.10 5.77
C GLY A 86 -16.68 -0.14 5.83
N VAL A 87 -16.90 1.13 6.19
CA VAL A 87 -15.83 2.11 6.38
C VAL A 87 -14.92 1.73 7.54
N LEU A 88 -15.48 1.26 8.66
CA LEU A 88 -14.68 0.80 9.80
C LEU A 88 -13.74 -0.34 9.39
N VAL A 89 -14.25 -1.35 8.66
CA VAL A 89 -13.40 -2.44 8.12
C VAL A 89 -12.34 -1.89 7.19
N PHE A 90 -12.70 -0.95 6.30
CA PHE A 90 -11.74 -0.33 5.37
C PHE A 90 -10.59 0.35 6.11
N VAL A 91 -10.90 1.11 7.17
CA VAL A 91 -9.90 1.79 8.00
C VAL A 91 -9.02 0.77 8.73
N LEU A 92 -9.61 -0.23 9.39
CA LEU A 92 -8.86 -1.26 10.12
C LEU A 92 -7.95 -2.08 9.18
N ASP A 93 -8.44 -2.42 7.99
CA ASP A 93 -7.64 -3.12 6.99
C ASP A 93 -6.54 -2.22 6.40
N GLY A 94 -6.79 -0.93 6.25
CA GLY A 94 -5.78 0.05 5.83
C GLY A 94 -4.69 0.25 6.89
N LEU A 95 -5.08 0.34 8.15
CA LEU A 95 -4.15 0.49 9.28
C LEU A 95 -3.15 -0.66 9.38
N LYS A 96 -3.54 -1.90 9.06
CA LYS A 96 -2.60 -3.04 9.01
C LYS A 96 -1.44 -2.78 8.05
N GLY A 97 -1.75 -2.25 6.88
CA GLY A 97 -0.75 -1.88 5.89
C GLY A 97 0.11 -0.71 6.34
N ALA A 98 -0.51 0.37 6.83
CA ALA A 98 0.19 1.56 7.27
C ALA A 98 1.14 1.29 8.46
N VAL A 99 0.71 0.51 9.45
CA VAL A 99 1.54 0.09 10.59
C VAL A 99 2.73 -0.76 10.13
N SER A 100 2.51 -1.70 9.21
CA SER A 100 3.60 -2.52 8.65
C SER A 100 4.64 -1.67 7.91
N VAL A 101 4.19 -0.67 7.14
CA VAL A 101 5.06 0.32 6.50
C VAL A 101 5.86 1.11 7.53
N ALA A 102 5.21 1.62 8.57
CA ALA A 102 5.88 2.40 9.61
C ALA A 102 6.98 1.58 10.32
N ILE A 103 6.68 0.33 10.69
CA ILE A 103 7.66 -0.58 11.30
C ILE A 103 8.84 -0.81 10.33
N GLY A 104 8.56 -1.13 9.06
CA GLY A 104 9.58 -1.37 8.06
C GLY A 104 10.48 -0.15 7.83
N TYR A 105 9.88 1.04 7.82
CA TYR A 105 10.62 2.29 7.65
C TYR A 105 11.59 2.57 8.80
N LEU A 106 11.16 2.31 10.04
CA LEU A 106 11.97 2.50 11.24
C LEU A 106 13.17 1.56 11.30
N VAL A 107 13.04 0.36 10.73
CA VAL A 107 14.05 -0.71 10.90
C VAL A 107 14.99 -0.82 9.72
N ALA A 108 14.49 -0.70 8.49
CA ALA A 108 15.29 -0.91 7.27
C ALA A 108 14.93 0.13 6.17
N GLY A 109 14.52 1.33 6.58
CA GLY A 109 14.20 2.42 5.67
C GLY A 109 13.11 2.07 4.66
N HIS A 110 13.20 2.67 3.47
CA HIS A 110 12.17 2.52 2.43
C HIS A 110 12.05 1.07 1.90
N ALA A 111 13.16 0.34 1.81
CA ALA A 111 13.16 -1.06 1.39
C ALA A 111 12.41 -1.95 2.38
N GLY A 112 12.64 -1.75 3.69
CA GLY A 112 11.90 -2.42 4.76
C GLY A 112 10.41 -2.10 4.72
N ALA A 113 10.06 -0.84 4.50
CA ALA A 113 8.67 -0.39 4.39
C ALA A 113 7.94 -1.10 3.24
N LEU A 114 8.55 -1.20 2.05
CA LEU A 114 8.01 -1.93 0.90
C LEU A 114 7.84 -3.42 1.20
N ALA A 115 8.86 -4.05 1.76
CA ALA A 115 8.85 -5.48 2.05
C ALA A 115 7.76 -5.84 3.07
N LEU A 116 7.66 -5.09 4.17
CA LEU A 116 6.65 -5.34 5.20
C LEU A 116 5.23 -4.99 4.73
N ALA A 117 5.07 -3.99 3.85
CA ALA A 117 3.79 -3.72 3.17
C ALA A 117 3.32 -4.93 2.36
N CYS A 118 4.20 -5.52 1.54
CA CYS A 118 3.91 -6.72 0.76
C CYS A 118 3.53 -7.89 1.68
N ALA A 119 4.28 -8.13 2.76
CA ALA A 119 4.00 -9.17 3.73
C ALA A 119 2.61 -9.01 4.38
N ALA A 120 2.24 -7.78 4.77
CA ALA A 120 0.92 -7.49 5.34
C ALA A 120 -0.22 -7.71 4.34
N VAL A 121 -0.04 -7.34 3.07
CA VAL A 121 -1.04 -7.61 2.02
C VAL A 121 -1.19 -9.10 1.76
N VAL A 122 -0.09 -9.85 1.71
CA VAL A 122 -0.12 -11.32 1.59
C VAL A 122 -0.84 -11.95 2.79
N GLY A 123 -0.56 -11.48 4.01
CA GLY A 123 -1.25 -11.91 5.24
C GLY A 123 -2.76 -11.65 5.21
N HIS A 124 -3.17 -10.49 4.69
CA HIS A 124 -4.60 -10.18 4.51
C HIS A 124 -5.28 -11.09 3.49
N VAL A 125 -4.59 -11.43 2.41
CA VAL A 125 -5.14 -12.25 1.31
C VAL A 125 -5.12 -13.73 1.62
N PHE A 126 -4.03 -14.20 2.25
CA PHE A 126 -3.81 -15.60 2.62
C PHE A 126 -3.56 -15.76 4.12
N PRO A 127 -4.53 -15.45 4.99
CA PRO A 127 -4.34 -15.56 6.42
C PRO A 127 -4.25 -17.02 6.85
N ILE A 128 -3.12 -17.43 7.43
CA ILE A 128 -2.94 -18.77 7.99
C ILE A 128 -3.99 -19.10 9.06
N THR A 129 -4.39 -18.08 9.83
CA THR A 129 -5.41 -18.16 10.89
C THR A 129 -6.81 -18.54 10.37
N ARG A 130 -7.01 -18.55 9.03
CA ARG A 130 -8.30 -18.84 8.38
C ARG A 130 -8.16 -19.79 7.20
N GLY A 131 -7.20 -20.70 7.24
CA GLY A 131 -6.97 -21.66 6.16
C GLY A 131 -6.71 -20.98 4.81
N PHE A 132 -5.98 -19.85 4.82
CA PHE A 132 -5.59 -19.06 3.64
C PHE A 132 -6.77 -18.45 2.85
N LYS A 133 -7.95 -18.31 3.46
CA LYS A 133 -9.16 -17.73 2.85
C LYS A 133 -9.38 -16.30 3.37
N GLY A 134 -8.69 -15.34 2.75
CA GLY A 134 -8.72 -13.93 3.12
C GLY A 134 -9.46 -13.03 2.13
N GLY A 135 -9.23 -11.72 2.28
CA GLY A 135 -9.78 -10.68 1.42
C GLY A 135 -9.05 -10.54 0.07
N LYS A 136 -9.14 -9.35 -0.53
CA LYS A 136 -8.49 -9.05 -1.82
C LYS A 136 -7.29 -8.14 -1.71
N GLY A 137 -6.98 -7.63 -0.52
CA GLY A 137 -5.80 -6.82 -0.25
C GLY A 137 -5.95 -5.32 -0.54
N VAL A 138 -7.03 -4.87 -1.17
CA VAL A 138 -7.17 -3.47 -1.63
C VAL A 138 -7.02 -2.44 -0.52
N ALA A 139 -7.73 -2.62 0.60
CA ALA A 139 -7.66 -1.66 1.70
C ALA A 139 -6.28 -1.67 2.39
N THR A 140 -5.70 -2.86 2.60
CA THR A 140 -4.37 -3.02 3.18
C THR A 140 -3.29 -2.41 2.28
N ALA A 141 -3.33 -2.70 0.97
CA ALA A 141 -2.45 -2.08 0.00
C ALA A 141 -2.66 -0.55 -0.07
N GLY A 142 -3.92 -0.08 -0.04
CA GLY A 142 -4.23 1.35 -0.03
C GLY A 142 -3.65 2.08 1.18
N GLY A 143 -3.77 1.50 2.38
CA GLY A 143 -3.14 2.04 3.59
C GLY A 143 -1.61 2.05 3.51
N SER A 144 -1.02 0.99 2.95
CA SER A 144 0.43 0.93 2.68
C SER A 144 0.87 2.03 1.70
N VAL A 145 0.12 2.22 0.61
CA VAL A 145 0.44 3.24 -0.42
C VAL A 145 0.30 4.65 0.16
N ILE A 146 -0.71 4.92 0.98
CA ILE A 146 -0.85 6.21 1.67
C ILE A 146 0.36 6.48 2.59
N ALA A 147 0.83 5.47 3.31
CA ALA A 147 1.97 5.61 4.21
C ALA A 147 3.31 5.75 3.47
N LEU A 148 3.50 5.03 2.35
CA LEU A 148 4.73 5.08 1.54
C LEU A 148 4.79 6.31 0.62
N TYR A 149 3.66 6.66 0.00
CA TYR A 149 3.54 7.68 -1.04
C TYR A 149 2.28 8.52 -0.82
N PRO A 150 2.26 9.44 0.17
CA PRO A 150 1.04 10.13 0.59
C PRO A 150 0.27 10.80 -0.56
N ILE A 151 0.95 11.51 -1.45
CA ILE A 151 0.32 12.20 -2.59
C ILE A 151 -0.31 11.20 -3.56
N ILE A 152 0.44 10.14 -3.94
CA ILE A 152 -0.06 9.08 -4.81
C ILE A 152 -1.22 8.35 -4.11
N GLY A 153 -1.08 8.05 -2.82
CA GLY A 153 -2.11 7.37 -2.04
C GLY A 153 -3.43 8.13 -1.98
N VAL A 154 -3.37 9.45 -1.77
CA VAL A 154 -4.55 10.32 -1.82
C VAL A 154 -5.17 10.33 -3.23
N ALA A 155 -4.36 10.47 -4.28
CA ALA A 155 -4.83 10.45 -5.66
C ALA A 155 -5.50 9.10 -6.02
N MET A 156 -4.90 7.97 -5.62
CA MET A 156 -5.47 6.64 -5.84
C MET A 156 -6.76 6.43 -5.04
N THR A 157 -6.82 6.94 -3.81
CA THR A 157 -8.06 6.91 -3.00
C THR A 157 -9.16 7.72 -3.66
N ALA A 158 -8.87 8.90 -4.16
CA ALA A 158 -9.81 9.73 -4.92
C ALA A 158 -10.29 9.01 -6.20
N LEU A 159 -9.37 8.43 -6.97
CA LEU A 159 -9.70 7.64 -8.16
C LEU A 159 -10.63 6.47 -7.83
N TRP A 160 -10.34 5.73 -6.76
CA TRP A 160 -11.19 4.63 -6.29
C TRP A 160 -12.59 5.13 -5.93
N LEU A 161 -12.69 6.21 -5.13
CA LEU A 161 -13.96 6.78 -4.68
C LEU A 161 -14.80 7.28 -5.86
N ILE A 162 -14.19 8.02 -6.80
CA ILE A 162 -14.86 8.54 -7.99
C ILE A 162 -15.38 7.38 -8.83
N THR A 163 -14.54 6.41 -9.16
CA THR A 163 -14.91 5.24 -9.97
C THR A 163 -16.03 4.44 -9.30
N ALA A 164 -15.89 4.16 -8.00
CA ALA A 164 -16.90 3.42 -7.25
C ALA A 164 -18.24 4.18 -7.13
N LYS A 165 -18.20 5.52 -6.98
CA LYS A 165 -19.39 6.38 -6.92
C LYS A 165 -20.12 6.42 -8.28
N LEU A 166 -19.39 6.56 -9.37
CA LEU A 166 -19.97 6.64 -10.72
C LEU A 166 -20.53 5.30 -11.19
N THR A 167 -19.77 4.22 -10.98
CA THR A 167 -20.14 2.88 -11.48
C THR A 167 -21.02 2.09 -10.52
N LYS A 168 -21.08 2.50 -9.23
CA LYS A 168 -21.70 1.74 -8.13
C LYS A 168 -21.02 0.39 -7.86
N LYS A 169 -19.85 0.12 -8.43
CA LYS A 169 -19.13 -1.15 -8.35
C LYS A 169 -17.73 -0.94 -7.73
N ALA A 170 -17.49 -1.48 -6.53
CA ALA A 170 -16.20 -1.38 -5.84
C ALA A 170 -15.05 -2.04 -6.61
N SER A 171 -15.35 -3.11 -7.35
CA SER A 171 -14.36 -3.84 -8.13
C SER A 171 -13.76 -3.00 -9.25
N LEU A 172 -14.57 -2.17 -9.92
CA LEU A 172 -14.06 -1.25 -10.95
C LEU A 172 -13.13 -0.19 -10.36
N GLY A 173 -13.45 0.35 -9.18
CA GLY A 173 -12.53 1.23 -8.47
C GLY A 173 -11.20 0.54 -8.14
N SER A 174 -11.27 -0.72 -7.67
CA SER A 174 -10.06 -1.49 -7.34
C SER A 174 -9.20 -1.82 -8.55
N LEU A 175 -9.81 -2.12 -9.70
CA LEU A 175 -9.10 -2.36 -10.96
C LEU A 175 -8.50 -1.04 -11.51
N ALA A 176 -9.21 0.07 -11.42
CA ALA A 176 -8.72 1.38 -11.85
C ALA A 176 -7.44 1.79 -11.08
N ILE A 177 -7.44 1.65 -9.74
CA ILE A 177 -6.24 1.96 -8.96
C ILE A 177 -5.12 0.94 -9.17
N ALA A 178 -5.42 -0.34 -9.41
CA ALA A 178 -4.41 -1.35 -9.71
C ALA A 178 -3.68 -1.09 -11.04
N ILE A 179 -4.33 -0.43 -11.99
CA ILE A 179 -3.70 0.03 -13.22
C ILE A 179 -3.02 1.40 -13.00
N GLY A 180 -3.70 2.31 -12.33
CA GLY A 180 -3.22 3.68 -12.12
C GLY A 180 -2.00 3.80 -11.21
N PHE A 181 -1.83 2.90 -10.23
CA PHE A 181 -0.75 3.01 -9.25
C PHE A 181 0.65 2.87 -9.86
N PRO A 182 1.01 1.83 -10.63
CA PRO A 182 2.34 1.75 -11.24
C PRO A 182 2.57 2.88 -12.27
N ILE A 183 1.53 3.35 -12.95
CA ILE A 183 1.62 4.51 -13.85
C ILE A 183 1.95 5.77 -13.05
N SER A 184 1.28 5.99 -11.93
CA SER A 184 1.55 7.15 -11.07
C SER A 184 2.96 7.13 -10.47
N GLN A 185 3.49 5.95 -10.13
CA GLN A 185 4.87 5.79 -9.69
C GLN A 185 5.86 6.17 -10.81
N ALA A 186 5.60 5.74 -12.05
CA ALA A 186 6.42 6.07 -13.21
C ALA A 186 6.41 7.59 -13.50
N ILE A 187 5.23 8.22 -13.48
CA ILE A 187 5.08 9.69 -13.65
C ILE A 187 5.83 10.44 -12.53
N ALA A 188 5.81 9.92 -11.31
CA ALA A 188 6.52 10.51 -10.17
C ALA A 188 8.03 10.22 -10.17
N GLY A 189 8.58 9.58 -11.20
CA GLY A 189 10.02 9.26 -11.32
C GLY A 189 10.52 8.31 -10.23
N ARG A 190 9.67 7.39 -9.75
CA ARG A 190 10.10 6.44 -8.71
C ARG A 190 11.12 5.45 -9.28
N PRO A 191 12.05 4.93 -8.42
CA PRO A 191 13.01 3.91 -8.83
C PRO A 191 12.33 2.71 -9.47
N TRP A 192 12.96 2.13 -10.49
CA TRP A 192 12.41 1.00 -11.24
C TRP A 192 12.00 -0.18 -10.35
N GLY A 193 12.81 -0.50 -9.33
CA GLY A 193 12.50 -1.56 -8.36
C GLY A 193 11.18 -1.35 -7.60
N GLU A 194 10.83 -0.10 -7.27
CA GLU A 194 9.56 0.24 -6.63
C GLU A 194 8.38 0.08 -7.60
N ILE A 195 8.55 0.52 -8.85
CA ILE A 195 7.54 0.38 -9.90
C ILE A 195 7.24 -1.09 -10.16
N VAL A 196 8.26 -1.92 -10.28
CA VAL A 196 8.12 -3.38 -10.49
C VAL A 196 7.44 -4.05 -9.30
N THR A 197 7.84 -3.69 -8.08
CA THR A 197 7.21 -4.21 -6.86
C THR A 197 5.74 -3.80 -6.79
N GLY A 198 5.44 -2.53 -7.07
CA GLY A 198 4.08 -2.01 -7.11
C GLY A 198 3.23 -2.69 -8.19
N ALA A 199 3.77 -2.86 -9.38
CA ALA A 199 3.11 -3.56 -10.49
C ALA A 199 2.84 -5.03 -10.15
N GLY A 200 3.79 -5.72 -9.51
CA GLY A 200 3.62 -7.10 -9.04
C GLY A 200 2.49 -7.22 -8.01
N LEU A 201 2.45 -6.29 -7.04
CA LEU A 201 1.36 -6.24 -6.06
C LEU A 201 0.00 -5.93 -6.71
N CYS A 202 -0.03 -5.04 -7.71
CA CYS A 202 -1.24 -4.75 -8.47
C CYS A 202 -1.70 -5.95 -9.31
N ALA A 203 -0.81 -6.65 -9.96
CA ALA A 203 -1.10 -7.89 -10.67
C ALA A 203 -1.70 -8.96 -9.72
N PHE A 204 -1.15 -9.08 -8.52
CA PHE A 204 -1.69 -9.94 -7.47
C PHE A 204 -3.11 -9.53 -7.05
N VAL A 205 -3.38 -8.24 -6.87
CA VAL A 205 -4.72 -7.72 -6.57
C VAL A 205 -5.68 -7.97 -7.75
N ILE A 206 -5.25 -7.76 -8.99
CA ILE A 206 -6.06 -8.05 -10.18
C ILE A 206 -6.41 -9.54 -10.24
N TRP A 207 -5.44 -10.42 -9.98
CA TRP A 207 -5.68 -11.86 -9.89
C TRP A 207 -6.76 -12.20 -8.85
N ARG A 208 -6.73 -11.56 -7.67
CA ARG A 208 -7.77 -11.72 -6.65
C ARG A 208 -9.14 -11.16 -7.08
N HIS A 209 -9.19 -10.35 -8.13
CA HIS A 209 -10.42 -9.80 -8.71
C HIS A 209 -10.95 -10.61 -9.91
N LEU A 210 -10.33 -11.72 -10.30
CA LEU A 210 -10.83 -12.57 -11.41
C LEU A 210 -12.30 -12.97 -11.26
N PRO A 211 -12.82 -13.34 -10.06
CA PRO A 211 -14.25 -13.60 -9.90
C PRO A 211 -15.12 -12.36 -10.16
N ASN A 212 -14.63 -11.16 -9.84
CA ASN A 212 -15.35 -9.92 -10.15
C ASN A 212 -15.34 -9.61 -11.64
N LEU A 213 -14.18 -9.79 -12.31
CA LEU A 213 -14.07 -9.62 -13.76
C LEU A 213 -15.04 -10.54 -14.50
N LYS A 214 -15.14 -11.81 -14.08
CA LYS A 214 -16.13 -12.76 -14.65
C LYS A 214 -17.56 -12.24 -14.47
N ARG A 215 -17.92 -11.70 -13.30
CA ARG A 215 -19.25 -11.12 -13.06
C ARG A 215 -19.46 -9.81 -13.84
N LEU A 216 -18.42 -8.97 -13.97
CA LEU A 216 -18.50 -7.74 -14.76
C LEU A 216 -18.84 -8.03 -16.22
N VAL A 217 -18.16 -9.02 -16.82
CA VAL A 217 -18.42 -9.44 -18.21
C VAL A 217 -19.84 -9.99 -18.40
N LYS A 218 -20.36 -10.70 -17.38
CA LYS A 218 -21.74 -11.23 -17.39
C LYS A 218 -22.83 -10.22 -17.04
N GLY A 219 -22.44 -9.01 -16.58
CA GLY A 219 -23.40 -8.03 -16.07
C GLY A 219 -23.85 -8.23 -14.62
N ASP A 220 -23.37 -9.28 -13.94
CA ASP A 220 -23.81 -9.73 -12.60
C ASP A 220 -22.95 -9.17 -11.44
N GLU A 221 -22.11 -8.17 -11.70
CA GLU A 221 -21.25 -7.65 -10.62
C GLU A 221 -22.05 -6.86 -9.58
N LEU A 222 -21.82 -7.22 -8.32
CA LEU A 222 -22.57 -6.73 -7.18
C LEU A 222 -22.44 -5.21 -7.00
N SER A 223 -23.56 -4.53 -6.80
CA SER A 223 -23.61 -3.10 -6.49
C SER A 223 -23.09 -2.82 -5.07
N LEU A 224 -22.61 -1.59 -4.83
CA LEU A 224 -22.34 -1.05 -3.49
C LEU A 224 -23.61 -0.60 -2.77
N LYS A 225 -24.73 -0.44 -3.48
CA LYS A 225 -26.02 -0.19 -2.83
C LYS A 225 -26.42 -1.43 -2.03
N LYS A 226 -26.99 -1.20 -0.86
CA LYS A 226 -27.71 -2.23 -0.12
C LYS A 226 -28.84 -2.70 -1.03
N ASP A 227 -28.87 -3.98 -1.33
CA ASP A 227 -30.06 -4.54 -1.97
C ASP A 227 -31.21 -4.28 -0.98
N ALA A 228 -32.24 -3.59 -1.43
CA ALA A 228 -33.44 -3.39 -0.63
C ALA A 228 -34.03 -4.77 -0.28
N PRO A 229 -34.52 -4.95 0.95
CA PRO A 229 -35.19 -6.19 1.32
C PRO A 229 -36.39 -6.44 0.43
#